data_a7c9995b77b4550c8ddbf1d00bc70b2e
#
_entry.id   a7c9995b77b4550c8ddbf1d00bc70b2e
#
_cell.length_a   1.000
_cell.length_b   1.000
_cell.length_c   1.000
_cell.angle_alpha   90.00
_cell.angle_beta   90.00
_cell.angle_gamma   90.00
#
_symmetry.space_group_name_H-M   'P 1'
#
loop_
_entity.id
_entity.type
_entity.pdbx_description
1 polymer ?
#
loop_
_entity_poly.entity_id
_entity_poly.type
_entity_poly.pdbx_seq_one_letter_code
_entity_poly.pdbx_strand_id
1 'polypeptide(L)'
;VLFDVPTEFQASCSPYGVGSNCYMPQNYDGKHVGPITLRNALAQSRNVPAVQLLYLAGLQESIKIARDMGITTLRESGDYGLTLVLGGGEVSLLDMVSAYGTFAHEGIHMPHTGILSITDRDGEVLESYNPKPETVLERNVALTVSDILSDNVARAPLFGSNSFLYFGGTDVAGKTGTT
;
A
#
# COMPACT_ATOMS: atom_id res chain seq x y z
N VAL A 1 10.53 -3.42 -15.05
CA VAL A 1 11.83 -3.30 -14.35
C VAL A 1 12.00 -1.86 -13.96
N LEU A 2 12.32 -1.59 -12.70
CA LEU A 2 12.76 -0.30 -12.15
C LEU A 2 14.25 -0.37 -11.83
N PHE A 3 14.85 0.76 -11.55
CA PHE A 3 16.26 0.85 -11.17
C PHE A 3 16.37 1.33 -9.72
N ASP A 4 16.73 0.43 -8.82
CA ASP A 4 17.04 0.78 -7.43
C ASP A 4 18.46 1.35 -7.33
N VAL A 5 18.56 2.64 -7.63
CA VAL A 5 19.81 3.43 -7.62
C VAL A 5 19.56 4.75 -6.90
N PRO A 6 20.59 5.43 -6.35
CA PRO A 6 20.43 6.77 -5.82
C PRO A 6 19.73 7.68 -6.84
N THR A 7 18.58 8.22 -6.46
CA THR A 7 17.75 9.01 -7.37
C THR A 7 17.26 10.27 -6.66
N GLU A 8 17.54 11.43 -7.24
CA GLU A 8 17.00 12.72 -6.81
C GLU A 8 15.68 13.00 -7.53
N PHE A 9 14.61 13.29 -6.78
CA PHE A 9 13.29 13.52 -7.34
C PHE A 9 12.93 15.00 -7.50
N GLN A 10 13.77 15.91 -6.99
CA GLN A 10 13.57 17.35 -7.16
C GLN A 10 14.42 17.86 -8.32
N ALA A 11 13.76 18.25 -9.42
CA ALA A 11 14.42 18.65 -10.65
C ALA A 11 15.37 19.86 -10.54
N SER A 12 15.17 20.70 -9.51
CA SER A 12 16.05 21.85 -9.21
C SER A 12 17.32 21.47 -8.45
N CYS A 13 17.44 20.23 -8.00
CA CYS A 13 18.57 19.75 -7.23
C CYS A 13 19.62 19.07 -8.12
N SER A 14 20.86 19.05 -7.62
CA SER A 14 21.90 18.27 -8.27
C SER A 14 21.59 16.77 -8.15
N PRO A 15 22.08 15.92 -9.08
CA PRO A 15 21.87 14.46 -9.00
C PRO A 15 22.37 13.81 -7.71
N TYR A 16 23.13 14.53 -6.91
CA TYR A 16 23.70 14.06 -5.64
C TYR A 16 22.91 14.55 -4.41
N GLY A 17 21.74 15.19 -4.58
CA GLY A 17 20.82 15.53 -3.51
C GLY A 17 21.38 16.54 -2.50
N VAL A 18 22.19 17.50 -2.94
CA VAL A 18 22.77 18.51 -2.04
C VAL A 18 21.88 19.75 -2.00
N GLY A 19 21.20 19.98 -0.88
CA GLY A 19 20.35 21.16 -0.65
C GLY A 19 19.16 20.86 0.27
N SER A 20 18.62 21.89 0.91
CA SER A 20 17.54 21.75 1.90
C SER A 20 16.18 21.32 1.30
N ASN A 21 16.00 21.51 -0.01
CA ASN A 21 14.74 21.18 -0.70
C ASN A 21 14.88 19.95 -1.61
N CYS A 22 15.99 19.20 -1.51
CA CYS A 22 16.24 18.02 -2.31
C CYS A 22 15.58 16.80 -1.69
N TYR A 23 15.10 15.87 -2.53
CA TYR A 23 14.46 14.64 -2.08
C TYR A 23 15.10 13.41 -2.72
N MET A 24 16.02 12.82 -2.00
CA MET A 24 16.71 11.58 -2.35
C MET A 24 16.38 10.49 -1.32
N PRO A 25 15.30 9.72 -1.51
CA PRO A 25 14.92 8.66 -0.58
C PRO A 25 15.99 7.58 -0.50
N GLN A 26 16.15 7.00 0.69
CA GLN A 26 17.07 5.90 0.94
C GLN A 26 16.28 4.61 1.20
N ASN A 27 16.83 3.48 0.79
CA ASN A 27 16.34 2.18 1.21
C ASN A 27 16.64 1.94 2.69
N TYR A 28 15.82 1.12 3.36
CA TYR A 28 15.96 0.84 4.79
C TYR A 28 17.36 0.30 5.17
N ASP A 29 17.93 -0.55 4.32
CA ASP A 29 19.26 -1.14 4.52
C ASP A 29 20.43 -0.26 4.01
N GLY A 30 20.12 0.93 3.49
CA GLY A 30 21.11 1.84 2.89
C GLY A 30 21.74 1.34 1.60
N LYS A 31 21.24 0.23 1.01
CA LYS A 31 21.82 -0.40 -0.18
C LYS A 31 20.92 -0.19 -1.39
N HIS A 32 21.54 -0.24 -2.56
CA HIS A 32 20.87 -0.23 -3.86
C HIS A 32 21.22 -1.51 -4.63
N VAL A 33 20.22 -2.12 -5.28
CA VAL A 33 20.39 -3.42 -5.98
C VAL A 33 20.40 -3.30 -7.50
N GLY A 34 20.29 -2.06 -8.03
CA GLY A 34 20.28 -1.83 -9.47
C GLY A 34 18.94 -2.26 -10.13
N PRO A 35 18.96 -2.92 -11.29
CA PRO A 35 17.74 -3.35 -11.96
C PRO A 35 16.93 -4.33 -11.10
N ILE A 36 15.65 -4.03 -10.86
CA ILE A 36 14.76 -4.84 -10.02
C ILE A 36 13.38 -4.95 -10.65
N THR A 37 12.73 -6.11 -10.52
CA THR A 37 11.34 -6.28 -10.93
C THR A 37 10.39 -5.60 -9.95
N LEU A 38 9.18 -5.21 -10.39
CA LEU A 38 8.14 -4.67 -9.51
C LEU A 38 7.80 -5.64 -8.37
N ARG A 39 7.73 -6.95 -8.66
CA ARG A 39 7.52 -8.01 -7.66
C ARG A 39 8.56 -7.91 -6.55
N ASN A 40 9.82 -7.98 -6.89
CA ASN A 40 10.90 -7.96 -5.91
C ASN A 40 10.99 -6.62 -5.16
N ALA A 41 10.74 -5.50 -5.85
CA ALA A 41 10.74 -4.17 -5.23
C ALA A 41 9.65 -4.05 -4.16
N LEU A 42 8.42 -4.50 -4.46
CA LEU A 42 7.30 -4.47 -3.53
C LEU A 42 7.50 -5.48 -2.37
N ALA A 43 7.84 -6.73 -2.69
CA ALA A 43 8.05 -7.78 -1.68
C ALA A 43 9.19 -7.45 -0.72
N GLN A 44 10.27 -6.83 -1.20
CA GLN A 44 11.40 -6.40 -0.39
C GLN A 44 11.22 -5.00 0.21
N SER A 45 10.08 -4.34 0.00
CA SER A 45 9.82 -3.01 0.56
C SER A 45 10.90 -1.96 0.21
N ARG A 46 11.37 -1.95 -1.05
CA ARG A 46 12.38 -1.00 -1.52
C ARG A 46 11.78 0.39 -1.68
N ASN A 47 12.33 1.37 -0.97
CA ASN A 47 11.79 2.73 -0.94
C ASN A 47 12.00 3.47 -2.26
N VAL A 48 13.19 3.41 -2.84
CA VAL A 48 13.51 4.15 -4.08
C VAL A 48 12.62 3.70 -5.23
N PRO A 49 12.46 2.40 -5.54
CA PRO A 49 11.50 1.94 -6.55
C PRO A 49 10.04 2.29 -6.23
N ALA A 50 9.64 2.32 -4.95
CA ALA A 50 8.28 2.71 -4.57
C ALA A 50 8.02 4.18 -4.89
N VAL A 51 8.97 5.06 -4.58
CA VAL A 51 8.87 6.49 -4.92
C VAL A 51 8.88 6.71 -6.44
N GLN A 52 9.74 5.99 -7.19
CA GLN A 52 9.74 6.01 -8.65
C GLN A 52 8.36 5.61 -9.21
N LEU A 53 7.77 4.56 -8.66
CA LEU A 53 6.46 4.09 -9.10
C LEU A 53 5.36 5.11 -8.82
N LEU A 54 5.34 5.73 -7.63
CA LEU A 54 4.38 6.79 -7.31
C LEU A 54 4.55 8.00 -8.24
N TYR A 55 5.80 8.40 -8.54
CA TYR A 55 6.08 9.48 -9.49
C TYR A 55 5.53 9.17 -10.88
N LEU A 56 5.69 7.94 -11.37
CA LEU A 56 5.21 7.50 -12.69
C LEU A 56 3.69 7.31 -12.74
N ALA A 57 3.08 6.79 -11.67
CA ALA A 57 1.64 6.57 -11.57
C ALA A 57 0.85 7.86 -11.39
N GLY A 58 1.49 8.87 -10.81
CA GLY A 58 0.84 10.14 -10.46
C GLY A 58 0.26 10.13 -9.05
N LEU A 59 0.56 11.20 -8.31
CA LEU A 59 0.17 11.33 -6.90
C LEU A 59 -1.36 11.39 -6.74
N GLN A 60 -2.04 12.18 -7.56
CA GLN A 60 -3.48 12.39 -7.44
C GLN A 60 -4.27 11.12 -7.78
N GLU A 61 -3.87 10.40 -8.84
CA GLU A 61 -4.49 9.12 -9.21
C GLU A 61 -4.29 8.07 -8.12
N SER A 62 -3.11 8.05 -7.50
CA SER A 62 -2.82 7.14 -6.38
C SER A 62 -3.67 7.46 -5.15
N ILE A 63 -3.85 8.74 -4.81
CA ILE A 63 -4.74 9.17 -3.72
C ILE A 63 -6.20 8.79 -4.02
N LYS A 64 -6.63 9.01 -5.27
CA LYS A 64 -7.98 8.64 -5.69
C LYS A 64 -8.24 7.14 -5.48
N ILE A 65 -7.35 6.27 -5.96
CA ILE A 65 -7.47 4.82 -5.78
C ILE A 65 -7.49 4.46 -4.28
N ALA A 66 -6.62 5.05 -3.47
CA ALA A 66 -6.61 4.81 -2.02
C ALA A 66 -7.95 5.18 -1.36
N ARG A 67 -8.57 6.27 -1.79
CA ARG A 67 -9.90 6.70 -1.31
C ARG A 67 -11.01 5.75 -1.78
N ASP A 68 -10.97 5.34 -3.05
CA ASP A 68 -11.92 4.36 -3.60
C ASP A 68 -11.82 3.02 -2.84
N MET A 69 -10.65 2.67 -2.31
CA MET A 69 -10.43 1.52 -1.43
C MET A 69 -10.85 1.75 0.04
N GLY A 70 -11.41 2.91 0.38
CA GLY A 70 -11.96 3.22 1.70
C GLY A 70 -11.04 4.03 2.63
N ILE A 71 -9.92 4.57 2.17
CA ILE A 71 -9.09 5.47 2.98
C ILE A 71 -9.73 6.88 2.98
N THR A 72 -10.35 7.27 4.10
CA THR A 72 -11.10 8.52 4.23
C THR A 72 -10.23 9.70 4.65
N THR A 73 -9.08 9.45 5.27
CA THR A 73 -8.22 10.49 5.84
C THR A 73 -7.33 11.20 4.83
N LEU A 74 -7.08 10.60 3.66
CA LEU A 74 -6.35 11.26 2.58
C LEU A 74 -7.25 12.26 1.84
N ARG A 75 -6.86 13.53 1.82
CA ARG A 75 -7.63 14.62 1.18
C ARG A 75 -7.16 14.82 -0.26
N GLU A 76 -8.07 15.09 -1.19
CA GLU A 76 -7.74 15.40 -2.60
C GLU A 76 -6.89 16.69 -2.73
N SER A 77 -7.16 17.68 -1.88
CA SER A 77 -6.44 18.96 -1.85
C SER A 77 -5.31 19.00 -0.83
N GLY A 78 -4.86 17.83 -0.33
CA GLY A 78 -3.75 17.76 0.62
C GLY A 78 -2.41 18.06 -0.04
N ASP A 79 -1.53 18.76 0.67
CA ASP A 79 -0.16 19.05 0.24
C ASP A 79 0.73 17.81 0.43
N TYR A 80 0.35 16.70 -0.24
CA TYR A 80 1.14 15.48 -0.22
C TYR A 80 2.24 15.53 -1.28
N GLY A 81 3.40 15.02 -0.91
CA GLY A 81 4.52 14.80 -1.82
C GLY A 81 4.76 13.31 -2.09
N LEU A 82 5.85 13.00 -2.74
CA LEU A 82 6.27 11.62 -3.02
C LEU A 82 6.57 10.80 -1.75
N THR A 83 6.73 11.46 -0.60
CA THR A 83 6.83 10.81 0.71
C THR A 83 5.58 10.05 1.11
N LEU A 84 4.43 10.30 0.45
CA LEU A 84 3.17 9.62 0.72
C LEU A 84 3.32 8.09 0.65
N VAL A 85 4.04 7.56 -0.34
CA VAL A 85 4.24 6.12 -0.51
C VAL A 85 5.10 5.50 0.60
N LEU A 86 5.82 6.33 1.36
CA LEU A 86 6.66 5.91 2.49
C LEU A 86 6.02 6.21 3.86
N GLY A 87 4.74 6.57 3.88
CA GLY A 87 4.02 6.87 5.12
C GLY A 87 3.84 8.36 5.43
N GLY A 88 4.07 9.26 4.45
CA GLY A 88 3.90 10.70 4.59
C GLY A 88 2.44 11.19 4.67
N GLY A 89 1.48 10.30 4.82
CA GLY A 89 0.05 10.61 5.02
C GLY A 89 -0.53 9.82 6.18
N GLU A 90 -1.26 10.50 7.06
CA GLU A 90 -1.90 9.85 8.21
C GLU A 90 -3.14 9.05 7.74
N VAL A 91 -3.20 7.78 8.14
CA VAL A 91 -4.30 6.87 7.83
C VAL A 91 -4.77 6.19 9.12
N SER A 92 -6.08 6.14 9.35
CA SER A 92 -6.62 5.40 10.49
C SER A 92 -6.40 3.89 10.32
N LEU A 93 -6.23 3.17 11.43
CA LEU A 93 -6.10 1.71 11.39
C LEU A 93 -7.32 1.05 10.74
N LEU A 94 -8.50 1.58 11.00
CA LEU A 94 -9.75 1.07 10.44
C LEU A 94 -9.79 1.22 8.91
N ASP A 95 -9.42 2.40 8.40
CA ASP A 95 -9.33 2.66 6.95
C ASP A 95 -8.30 1.74 6.29
N MET A 96 -7.13 1.56 6.93
CA MET A 96 -6.08 0.68 6.41
C MET A 96 -6.55 -0.77 6.32
N VAL A 97 -7.21 -1.29 7.37
CA VAL A 97 -7.77 -2.65 7.37
C VAL A 97 -8.86 -2.79 6.31
N SER A 98 -9.73 -1.78 6.16
CA SER A 98 -10.77 -1.76 5.12
C SER A 98 -10.18 -1.77 3.72
N ALA A 99 -9.13 -0.97 3.47
CA ALA A 99 -8.44 -0.94 2.18
C ALA A 99 -7.76 -2.26 1.84
N TYR A 100 -7.09 -2.90 2.82
CA TYR A 100 -6.52 -4.25 2.61
C TYR A 100 -7.62 -5.30 2.36
N GLY A 101 -8.81 -5.13 2.93
CA GLY A 101 -9.99 -5.95 2.64
C GLY A 101 -10.34 -5.96 1.15
N THR A 102 -10.08 -4.88 0.42
CA THR A 102 -10.30 -4.81 -1.04
C THR A 102 -9.43 -5.83 -1.79
N PHE A 103 -8.17 -6.03 -1.38
CA PHE A 103 -7.33 -7.08 -1.98
C PHE A 103 -7.85 -8.48 -1.64
N ALA A 104 -8.28 -8.72 -0.39
CA ALA A 104 -8.83 -9.98 0.05
C ALA A 104 -10.16 -10.33 -0.66
N HIS A 105 -10.93 -9.32 -1.08
CA HIS A 105 -12.16 -9.48 -1.86
C HIS A 105 -11.94 -9.27 -3.36
N GLU A 106 -10.75 -9.55 -3.86
CA GLU A 106 -10.44 -9.58 -5.29
C GLU A 106 -10.76 -8.26 -6.04
N GLY A 107 -10.57 -7.13 -5.37
CA GLY A 107 -10.77 -5.79 -5.93
C GLY A 107 -12.11 -5.14 -5.58
N ILE A 108 -12.93 -5.81 -4.77
CA ILE A 108 -14.21 -5.29 -4.30
C ILE A 108 -14.03 -4.64 -2.93
N HIS A 109 -14.32 -3.36 -2.83
CA HIS A 109 -14.39 -2.65 -1.55
C HIS A 109 -15.71 -2.93 -0.86
N MET A 110 -15.64 -3.34 0.41
CA MET A 110 -16.78 -3.58 1.29
C MET A 110 -16.73 -2.54 2.42
N PRO A 111 -17.65 -1.55 2.44
CA PRO A 111 -17.70 -0.59 3.53
C PRO A 111 -17.86 -1.30 4.88
N HIS A 112 -17.05 -0.89 5.86
CA HIS A 112 -17.16 -1.43 7.22
C HIS A 112 -18.39 -0.89 7.95
N THR A 113 -18.89 -1.66 8.90
CA THR A 113 -19.98 -1.24 9.82
C THR A 113 -19.71 -1.75 11.23
N GLY A 114 -20.16 -0.98 12.23
CA GLY A 114 -20.15 -1.41 13.63
C GLY A 114 -21.44 -2.12 14.09
N ILE A 115 -22.51 -2.04 13.26
CA ILE A 115 -23.82 -2.60 13.61
C ILE A 115 -24.32 -3.45 12.43
N LEU A 116 -24.50 -4.75 12.64
CA LEU A 116 -25.00 -5.68 11.64
C LEU A 116 -26.54 -5.72 11.59
N SER A 117 -27.19 -5.66 12.75
CA SER A 117 -28.63 -5.57 12.85
C SER A 117 -29.06 -4.98 14.16
N ILE A 118 -30.26 -4.41 14.17
CA ILE A 118 -30.97 -3.94 15.36
C ILE A 118 -32.23 -4.76 15.45
N THR A 119 -32.46 -5.39 16.62
CA THR A 119 -33.69 -6.14 16.91
C THR A 119 -34.43 -5.53 18.10
N ASP A 120 -35.73 -5.69 18.13
CA ASP A 120 -36.53 -5.37 19.31
C ASP A 120 -36.41 -6.45 20.40
N ARG A 121 -37.14 -6.26 21.51
CA ARG A 121 -37.16 -7.20 22.64
C ARG A 121 -37.81 -8.58 22.31
N ASP A 122 -38.60 -8.62 21.27
CA ASP A 122 -39.32 -9.82 20.81
C ASP A 122 -38.54 -10.58 19.74
N GLY A 123 -37.33 -10.04 19.32
CA GLY A 123 -36.44 -10.64 18.35
C GLY A 123 -36.74 -10.22 16.91
N GLU A 124 -37.70 -9.35 16.68
CA GLU A 124 -38.01 -8.83 15.35
C GLU A 124 -36.91 -7.88 14.88
N VAL A 125 -36.44 -8.05 13.62
CA VAL A 125 -35.39 -7.22 13.05
C VAL A 125 -35.96 -5.86 12.65
N LEU A 126 -35.55 -4.81 13.34
CA LEU A 126 -35.94 -3.41 13.04
C LEU A 126 -35.09 -2.82 11.92
N GLU A 127 -33.78 -3.13 11.90
CA GLU A 127 -32.85 -2.66 10.88
C GLU A 127 -31.76 -3.71 10.64
N SER A 128 -31.31 -3.84 9.41
CA SER A 128 -30.23 -4.75 9.04
C SER A 128 -29.26 -4.05 8.10
N TYR A 129 -27.95 -4.22 8.37
CA TYR A 129 -26.90 -3.73 7.49
C TYR A 129 -27.02 -4.41 6.12
N ASN A 130 -27.12 -3.59 5.09
CA ASN A 130 -27.09 -4.04 3.70
C ASN A 130 -25.83 -3.49 3.04
N PRO A 131 -24.76 -4.32 2.90
CA PRO A 131 -23.50 -3.88 2.30
C PRO A 131 -23.73 -3.45 0.85
N LYS A 132 -23.02 -2.39 0.45
CA LYS A 132 -22.97 -1.92 -0.93
C LYS A 132 -21.55 -2.16 -1.46
N PRO A 133 -21.26 -3.34 -2.02
CA PRO A 133 -19.96 -3.64 -2.59
C PRO A 133 -19.70 -2.78 -3.82
N GLU A 134 -18.48 -2.26 -3.92
CA GLU A 134 -18.02 -1.45 -5.06
C GLU A 134 -16.77 -2.07 -5.67
N THR A 135 -16.77 -2.32 -6.97
CA THR A 135 -15.56 -2.76 -7.68
C THR A 135 -14.66 -1.56 -7.89
N VAL A 136 -13.53 -1.53 -7.19
CA VAL A 136 -12.57 -0.40 -7.20
C VAL A 136 -11.24 -0.76 -7.85
N LEU A 137 -10.92 -2.04 -7.93
CA LEU A 137 -9.76 -2.56 -8.65
C LEU A 137 -10.19 -3.70 -9.58
N GLU A 138 -9.48 -3.84 -10.70
CA GLU A 138 -9.63 -5.04 -11.51
C GLU A 138 -9.18 -6.28 -10.71
N ARG A 139 -9.93 -7.36 -10.83
CA ARG A 139 -9.67 -8.62 -10.12
C ARG A 139 -8.22 -9.10 -10.26
N ASN A 140 -7.69 -9.09 -11.48
CA ASN A 140 -6.33 -9.54 -11.74
C ASN A 140 -5.26 -8.64 -11.09
N VAL A 141 -5.53 -7.34 -10.95
CA VAL A 141 -4.64 -6.41 -10.24
C VAL A 141 -4.60 -6.75 -8.75
N ALA A 142 -5.76 -6.92 -8.11
CA ALA A 142 -5.87 -7.28 -6.70
C ALA A 142 -5.19 -8.61 -6.39
N LEU A 143 -5.42 -9.64 -7.22
CA LEU A 143 -4.79 -10.95 -7.10
C LEU A 143 -3.27 -10.89 -7.30
N THR A 144 -2.78 -10.08 -8.25
CA THR A 144 -1.34 -9.91 -8.48
C THR A 144 -0.66 -9.26 -7.27
N VAL A 145 -1.28 -8.25 -6.66
CA VAL A 145 -0.73 -7.62 -5.45
C VAL A 145 -0.71 -8.62 -4.29
N SER A 146 -1.80 -9.36 -4.08
CA SER A 146 -1.88 -10.39 -3.03
C SER A 146 -0.81 -11.49 -3.22
N ASP A 147 -0.63 -11.97 -4.46
CA ASP A 147 0.40 -12.95 -4.81
C ASP A 147 1.83 -12.43 -4.53
N ILE A 148 2.12 -11.17 -4.85
CA ILE A 148 3.42 -10.57 -4.52
C ILE A 148 3.61 -10.45 -3.00
N LEU A 149 2.57 -10.07 -2.27
CA LEU A 149 2.63 -9.88 -0.83
C LEU A 149 2.64 -11.19 -0.02
N SER A 150 2.29 -12.32 -0.62
CA SER A 150 2.45 -13.66 -0.05
C SER A 150 3.77 -14.34 -0.47
N ASP A 151 4.48 -13.81 -1.47
CA ASP A 151 5.71 -14.40 -2.02
C ASP A 151 6.91 -14.27 -1.06
N ASN A 152 7.09 -15.29 -0.22
CA ASN A 152 8.21 -15.31 0.72
C ASN A 152 9.59 -15.47 0.03
N VAL A 153 9.64 -16.05 -1.17
CA VAL A 153 10.90 -16.21 -1.94
C VAL A 153 11.36 -14.84 -2.44
N ALA A 154 10.44 -14.04 -3.01
CA ALA A 154 10.74 -12.68 -3.45
C ALA A 154 11.13 -11.75 -2.29
N ARG A 155 10.58 -11.99 -1.08
CA ARG A 155 10.84 -11.23 0.15
C ARG A 155 12.16 -11.58 0.81
N ALA A 156 12.57 -12.85 0.74
CA ALA A 156 13.70 -13.42 1.47
C ALA A 156 15.05 -12.69 1.30
N PRO A 157 15.40 -12.10 0.14
CA PRO A 157 16.67 -11.39 -0.01
C PRO A 157 16.88 -10.21 0.96
N LEU A 158 15.79 -9.57 1.43
CA LEU A 158 15.88 -8.51 2.44
C LEU A 158 15.56 -8.99 3.85
N PHE A 159 14.50 -9.80 4.01
CA PHE A 159 13.96 -10.14 5.33
C PHE A 159 14.42 -11.51 5.84
N GLY A 160 15.05 -12.34 5.00
CA GLY A 160 15.35 -13.75 5.30
C GLY A 160 14.14 -14.67 5.07
N SER A 161 14.40 -15.94 4.85
CA SER A 161 13.38 -16.96 4.56
C SER A 161 12.43 -17.27 5.73
N ASN A 162 12.89 -17.04 6.97
CA ASN A 162 12.15 -17.29 8.22
C ASN A 162 11.86 -15.99 8.97
N SER A 163 11.46 -14.94 8.24
CA SER A 163 11.09 -13.66 8.85
C SER A 163 9.75 -13.73 9.59
N PHE A 164 9.42 -12.69 10.38
CA PHE A 164 8.11 -12.56 11.03
C PHE A 164 6.93 -12.52 10.05
N LEU A 165 7.18 -12.36 8.74
CA LEU A 165 6.18 -12.42 7.69
C LEU A 165 6.05 -13.82 7.06
N TYR A 166 6.74 -14.84 7.61
CA TYR A 166 6.62 -16.23 7.20
C TYR A 166 5.75 -17.02 8.17
N PHE A 167 4.63 -17.52 7.71
CA PHE A 167 3.59 -18.14 8.54
C PHE A 167 3.55 -19.67 8.38
N GLY A 168 4.69 -20.30 8.10
CA GLY A 168 4.85 -21.76 8.20
C GLY A 168 3.94 -22.59 7.29
N GLY A 169 3.66 -22.13 6.09
CA GLY A 169 2.81 -22.87 5.13
C GLY A 169 1.36 -22.37 5.08
N THR A 170 0.99 -21.39 5.90
CA THR A 170 -0.26 -20.64 5.71
C THR A 170 0.00 -19.50 4.71
N ASP A 171 -0.85 -19.43 3.68
CA ASP A 171 -0.77 -18.36 2.68
C ASP A 171 -1.30 -17.04 3.26
N VAL A 172 -0.38 -16.14 3.56
CA VAL A 172 -0.68 -14.82 4.14
C VAL A 172 0.04 -13.75 3.36
N ALA A 173 -0.73 -12.82 2.80
CA ALA A 173 -0.22 -11.61 2.20
C ALA A 173 0.10 -10.57 3.29
N GLY A 174 1.33 -10.08 3.32
CA GLY A 174 1.77 -9.13 4.35
C GLY A 174 2.74 -8.08 3.80
N LYS A 175 2.63 -6.86 4.34
CA LYS A 175 3.52 -5.74 4.01
C LYS A 175 4.00 -5.05 5.27
N THR A 176 5.30 -4.81 5.36
CA THR A 176 5.89 -3.96 6.40
C THR A 176 5.57 -2.49 6.17
N GLY A 177 5.50 -1.72 7.25
CA GLY A 177 5.42 -0.26 7.21
C GLY A 177 6.47 0.37 8.12
N THR A 178 6.75 1.66 7.87
CA THR A 178 7.57 2.51 8.73
C THR A 178 6.83 3.82 8.91
N THR A 179 6.73 4.30 10.15
CA THR A 179 6.10 5.58 10.53
C THR A 179 7.16 6.55 11.04
#